data_f46621377f81f0c96c64173ec4f599bb
#
_entry.id   f46621377f81f0c96c64173ec4f599bb
#
_cell.length_a   1.000
_cell.length_b   1.000
_cell.length_c   1.000
_cell.angle_alpha   90.00
_cell.angle_beta   90.00
_cell.angle_gamma   90.00
#
_symmetry.space_group_name_H-M   'P 1'
#
loop_
_entity.id
_entity.type
_entity.pdbx_description
1 polymer ?
#
loop_
_entity_poly.entity_id
_entity_poly.type
_entity_poly.pdbx_seq_one_letter_code
_entity_poly.pdbx_strand_id
1 'polypeptide(L)'
;KLNDIYYLSQNPNELTDLAIHNKFIEFLSLIYLYRDKNVYSNRSDFDNITSKVYSITAYIHSHFTEDISLESVSREFFISSYYLSHQFKRITGFTLTDYVQLTRVRNAQTLLLSTDKPITDIAFLCGFSSFSQFNRAFNKFLHLSPSAFRKDAKIQQTPSLLLTNFID
;
A
#
# COMPACT_ATOMS: atom_id res chain seq x y z
N LYS A 1 9.30 11.53 -5.79
CA LYS A 1 9.15 10.05 -5.76
C LYS A 1 10.49 9.32 -5.69
N LEU A 2 11.47 9.55 -6.59
CA LEU A 2 12.80 8.94 -6.49
C LEU A 2 13.55 9.38 -5.23
N ASN A 3 13.44 10.65 -4.83
CA ASN A 3 14.03 11.15 -3.60
C ASN A 3 13.41 10.49 -2.36
N ASP A 4 12.11 10.16 -2.39
CA ASP A 4 11.43 9.45 -1.29
C ASP A 4 11.98 8.03 -1.14
N ILE A 5 12.23 7.32 -2.25
CA ILE A 5 12.83 5.99 -2.27
C ILE A 5 14.27 6.04 -1.71
N TYR A 6 15.06 7.02 -2.15
CA TYR A 6 16.43 7.21 -1.67
C TYR A 6 16.48 7.51 -0.17
N TYR A 7 15.62 8.39 0.33
CA TYR A 7 15.55 8.70 1.77
C TYR A 7 15.19 7.49 2.61
N LEU A 8 14.20 6.70 2.17
CA LEU A 8 13.82 5.47 2.85
C LEU A 8 14.93 4.42 2.86
N SER A 9 15.75 4.33 1.81
CA SER A 9 16.85 3.36 1.72
C SER A 9 18.02 3.63 2.69
N GLN A 10 18.12 4.84 3.23
CA GLN A 10 19.17 5.21 4.18
C GLN A 10 18.88 4.73 5.62
N ASN A 11 17.65 4.34 5.92
CA ASN A 11 17.24 3.86 7.24
C ASN A 11 16.57 2.47 7.14
N PRO A 12 17.34 1.40 6.89
CA PRO A 12 16.78 0.08 6.64
C PRO A 12 16.19 -0.53 7.93
N ASN A 13 14.90 -0.72 7.93
CA ASN A 13 14.18 -1.63 8.82
C ASN A 13 13.11 -2.37 8.00
N GLU A 14 12.51 -3.45 8.51
CA GLU A 14 11.54 -4.27 7.77
C GLU A 14 10.35 -3.47 7.23
N LEU A 15 9.98 -2.36 7.91
CA LEU A 15 8.95 -1.43 7.44
C LEU A 15 9.41 -0.58 6.25
N THR A 16 10.70 -0.31 6.18
CA THR A 16 11.31 0.47 5.10
C THR A 16 11.33 -0.32 3.80
N ASP A 17 11.60 -1.61 3.84
CA ASP A 17 11.61 -2.46 2.64
C ASP A 17 10.24 -2.53 1.98
N LEU A 18 9.19 -2.66 2.78
CA LEU A 18 7.82 -2.64 2.26
C LEU A 18 7.44 -1.26 1.71
N ALA A 19 7.86 -0.18 2.37
CA ALA A 19 7.64 1.19 1.91
C ALA A 19 8.39 1.48 0.61
N ILE A 20 9.64 1.04 0.48
CA ILE A 20 10.46 1.14 -0.74
C ILE A 20 9.79 0.39 -1.88
N HIS A 21 9.42 -0.87 -1.66
CA HIS A 21 8.78 -1.71 -2.69
C HIS A 21 7.53 -1.05 -3.26
N ASN A 22 6.74 -0.46 -2.46
CA ASN A 22 5.50 0.18 -2.87
C ASN A 22 5.70 1.56 -3.51
N LYS A 23 6.66 2.36 -3.04
CA LYS A 23 7.07 3.59 -3.74
C LYS A 23 7.64 3.29 -5.12
N PHE A 24 8.33 2.16 -5.23
CA PHE A 24 8.85 1.68 -6.51
C PHE A 24 7.72 1.25 -7.46
N ILE A 25 6.72 0.51 -6.98
CA ILE A 25 5.52 0.17 -7.78
C ILE A 25 4.76 1.43 -8.20
N GLU A 26 4.57 2.39 -7.30
CA GLU A 26 3.93 3.68 -7.61
C GLU A 26 4.73 4.44 -8.70
N PHE A 27 6.04 4.47 -8.58
CA PHE A 27 6.94 5.09 -9.56
C PHE A 27 6.85 4.39 -10.93
N LEU A 28 6.89 3.05 -10.97
CA LEU A 28 6.73 2.30 -12.21
C LEU A 28 5.35 2.53 -12.85
N SER A 29 4.30 2.61 -12.04
CA SER A 29 2.96 2.92 -12.52
C SER A 29 2.88 4.31 -13.15
N LEU A 30 3.55 5.30 -12.55
CA LEU A 30 3.63 6.65 -13.12
C LEU A 30 4.41 6.68 -14.43
N ILE A 31 5.58 6.04 -14.49
CA ILE A 31 6.36 5.91 -15.74
C ILE A 31 5.50 5.29 -16.84
N TYR A 32 4.75 4.24 -16.48
CA TYR A 32 3.87 3.57 -17.43
C TYR A 32 2.74 4.48 -17.92
N LEU A 33 2.10 5.24 -17.04
CA LEU A 33 1.00 6.17 -17.40
C LEU A 33 1.48 7.34 -18.27
N TYR A 34 2.71 7.81 -18.06
CA TYR A 34 3.31 8.90 -18.85
C TYR A 34 4.08 8.41 -20.07
N ARG A 35 4.16 7.11 -20.29
CA ARG A 35 4.81 6.55 -21.48
C ARG A 35 3.97 6.85 -22.71
N ASP A 36 4.58 7.53 -23.67
CA ASP A 36 3.95 7.89 -24.94
C ASP A 36 3.48 6.63 -25.68
N LYS A 37 2.17 6.52 -25.92
CA LYS A 37 1.54 5.35 -26.55
C LYS A 37 2.03 5.11 -27.98
N ASN A 38 2.73 6.07 -28.59
CA ASN A 38 3.15 6.02 -29.99
C ASN A 38 4.49 5.29 -30.24
N VAL A 39 5.25 4.95 -29.21
CA VAL A 39 6.59 4.34 -29.39
C VAL A 39 6.57 2.83 -29.60
N TYR A 40 5.47 2.13 -29.30
CA TYR A 40 5.43 0.67 -29.33
C TYR A 40 4.13 0.09 -29.87
N SER A 41 3.86 0.31 -31.14
CA SER A 41 2.70 -0.28 -31.84
C SER A 41 2.79 -1.81 -32.12
N ASN A 42 3.83 -2.48 -31.65
CA ASN A 42 4.09 -3.91 -31.96
C ASN A 42 4.51 -4.70 -30.70
N ARG A 43 3.76 -4.63 -29.59
CA ARG A 43 3.99 -5.50 -28.44
C ARG A 43 2.86 -6.48 -28.23
N SER A 44 3.27 -7.73 -27.94
CA SER A 44 2.47 -8.92 -27.70
C SER A 44 1.40 -8.77 -26.61
N ASP A 45 0.47 -9.73 -26.50
CA ASP A 45 -0.56 -9.84 -25.44
C ASP A 45 -0.03 -9.69 -24.01
N PHE A 46 1.28 -9.94 -23.82
CA PHE A 46 1.96 -9.76 -22.53
C PHE A 46 2.00 -8.28 -22.09
N ASP A 47 2.26 -7.37 -23.00
CA ASP A 47 2.28 -5.92 -22.70
C ASP A 47 0.88 -5.40 -22.38
N ASN A 48 -0.14 -5.98 -22.99
CA ASN A 48 -1.53 -5.62 -22.73
C ASN A 48 -1.96 -6.00 -21.31
N ILE A 49 -1.66 -7.22 -20.83
CA ILE A 49 -2.04 -7.65 -19.48
C ILE A 49 -1.25 -6.92 -18.39
N THR A 50 0.02 -6.67 -18.60
CA THR A 50 0.85 -5.90 -17.66
C THR A 50 0.31 -4.47 -17.51
N SER A 51 -0.05 -3.83 -18.61
CA SER A 51 -0.73 -2.55 -18.66
C SER A 51 -2.04 -2.56 -17.86
N LYS A 52 -2.87 -3.56 -18.11
CA LYS A 52 -4.14 -3.71 -17.38
C LYS A 52 -3.94 -3.89 -15.88
N VAL A 53 -2.95 -4.70 -15.47
CA VAL A 53 -2.65 -4.89 -14.05
C VAL A 53 -2.19 -3.59 -13.41
N TYR A 54 -1.38 -2.77 -14.06
CA TYR A 54 -1.02 -1.44 -13.53
C TYR A 54 -2.22 -0.49 -13.45
N SER A 55 -3.12 -0.52 -14.42
CA SER A 55 -4.37 0.25 -14.34
C SER A 55 -5.24 -0.21 -13.16
N ILE A 56 -5.31 -1.52 -12.91
CA ILE A 56 -6.02 -2.08 -11.76
C ILE A 56 -5.37 -1.66 -10.43
N THR A 57 -4.04 -1.64 -10.32
CA THR A 57 -3.37 -1.12 -9.11
C THR A 57 -3.69 0.34 -8.87
N ALA A 58 -3.68 1.18 -9.91
CA ALA A 58 -4.08 2.57 -9.82
C ALA A 58 -5.56 2.73 -9.39
N TYR A 59 -6.45 1.91 -9.94
CA TYR A 59 -7.86 1.85 -9.53
C TYR A 59 -8.00 1.49 -8.05
N ILE A 60 -7.30 0.47 -7.57
CA ILE A 60 -7.30 0.09 -6.15
C ILE A 60 -6.84 1.25 -5.27
N HIS A 61 -5.79 1.98 -5.66
CA HIS A 61 -5.29 3.13 -4.90
C HIS A 61 -6.29 4.29 -4.80
N SER A 62 -7.14 4.48 -5.80
CA SER A 62 -8.16 5.55 -5.79
C SER A 62 -9.48 5.13 -5.13
N HIS A 63 -9.77 3.83 -5.06
CA HIS A 63 -11.06 3.29 -4.59
C HIS A 63 -10.93 2.35 -3.38
N PHE A 64 -9.78 2.32 -2.69
CA PHE A 64 -9.49 1.34 -1.62
C PHE A 64 -10.50 1.32 -0.47
N THR A 65 -11.24 2.39 -0.27
CA THR A 65 -12.29 2.47 0.75
C THR A 65 -13.58 1.76 0.36
N GLU A 66 -13.75 1.46 -0.93
CA GLU A 66 -14.94 0.81 -1.48
C GLU A 66 -14.85 -0.72 -1.38
N ASP A 67 -15.95 -1.41 -1.69
CA ASP A 67 -15.96 -2.87 -1.75
C ASP A 67 -15.33 -3.36 -3.06
N ILE A 68 -14.04 -3.70 -2.99
CA ILE A 68 -13.25 -4.21 -4.11
C ILE A 68 -13.12 -5.72 -3.99
N SER A 69 -13.75 -6.44 -4.92
CA SER A 69 -13.62 -7.90 -5.07
C SER A 69 -12.98 -8.28 -6.41
N LEU A 70 -12.52 -9.52 -6.50
CA LEU A 70 -11.98 -10.06 -7.77
C LEU A 70 -13.03 -9.98 -8.88
N GLU A 71 -14.29 -10.25 -8.56
CA GLU A 71 -15.42 -10.22 -9.48
C GLU A 71 -15.75 -8.81 -9.95
N SER A 72 -15.76 -7.82 -9.04
CA SER A 72 -16.04 -6.43 -9.40
C SER A 72 -14.95 -5.87 -10.32
N VAL A 73 -13.68 -6.11 -10.00
CA VAL A 73 -12.54 -5.68 -10.83
C VAL A 73 -12.52 -6.40 -12.18
N SER A 74 -12.82 -7.69 -12.20
CA SER A 74 -12.88 -8.46 -13.44
C SER A 74 -13.91 -7.90 -14.42
N ARG A 75 -15.08 -7.51 -13.92
CA ARG A 75 -16.12 -6.86 -14.73
C ARG A 75 -15.70 -5.49 -15.24
N GLU A 76 -15.15 -4.67 -14.35
CA GLU A 76 -14.73 -3.30 -14.66
C GLU A 76 -13.65 -3.27 -15.76
N PHE A 77 -12.70 -4.21 -15.71
CA PHE A 77 -11.57 -4.24 -16.64
C PHE A 77 -11.75 -5.23 -17.80
N PHE A 78 -12.92 -5.83 -17.94
CA PHE A 78 -13.23 -6.80 -19.01
C PHE A 78 -12.20 -7.94 -19.09
N ILE A 79 -11.92 -8.57 -17.95
CA ILE A 79 -10.99 -9.71 -17.80
C ILE A 79 -11.70 -10.83 -17.05
N SER A 80 -11.47 -12.10 -17.41
CA SER A 80 -11.99 -13.21 -16.59
C SER A 80 -11.32 -13.24 -15.21
N SER A 81 -12.08 -13.54 -14.16
CA SER A 81 -11.58 -13.59 -12.77
C SER A 81 -10.42 -14.56 -12.61
N TYR A 82 -10.48 -15.71 -13.29
CA TYR A 82 -9.40 -16.69 -13.28
C TYR A 82 -8.09 -16.12 -13.86
N TYR A 83 -8.16 -15.51 -15.03
CA TYR A 83 -6.99 -14.93 -15.69
C TYR A 83 -6.42 -13.75 -14.91
N LEU A 84 -7.30 -12.86 -14.41
CA LEU A 84 -6.91 -11.74 -13.56
C LEU A 84 -6.19 -12.22 -12.30
N SER A 85 -6.74 -13.19 -11.57
CA SER A 85 -6.16 -13.72 -10.34
C SER A 85 -4.72 -14.21 -10.56
N HIS A 86 -4.49 -14.98 -11.62
CA HIS A 86 -3.17 -15.50 -11.96
C HIS A 86 -2.19 -14.40 -12.38
N GLN A 87 -2.61 -13.51 -13.28
CA GLN A 87 -1.74 -12.48 -13.83
C GLN A 87 -1.42 -11.40 -12.78
N PHE A 88 -2.41 -11.01 -11.98
CA PHE A 88 -2.21 -10.02 -10.93
C PHE A 88 -1.18 -10.51 -9.90
N LYS A 89 -1.31 -11.75 -9.42
CA LYS A 89 -0.33 -12.34 -8.49
C LYS A 89 1.06 -12.49 -9.13
N ARG A 90 1.14 -12.89 -10.39
CA ARG A 90 2.41 -13.03 -11.11
C ARG A 90 3.15 -11.70 -11.25
N ILE A 91 2.43 -10.61 -11.54
CA ILE A 91 3.01 -9.31 -11.84
C ILE A 91 3.30 -8.51 -10.56
N THR A 92 2.39 -8.56 -9.56
CA THR A 92 2.50 -7.76 -8.34
C THR A 92 3.13 -8.51 -7.16
N GLY A 93 3.17 -9.84 -7.21
CA GLY A 93 3.56 -10.70 -6.09
C GLY A 93 2.44 -10.96 -5.07
N PHE A 94 1.31 -10.27 -5.16
CA PHE A 94 0.20 -10.36 -4.20
C PHE A 94 -1.08 -10.86 -4.86
N THR A 95 -1.95 -11.53 -4.07
CA THR A 95 -3.34 -11.70 -4.52
C THR A 95 -4.02 -10.33 -4.57
N LEU A 96 -5.07 -10.18 -5.38
CA LEU A 96 -5.82 -8.92 -5.46
C LEU A 96 -6.36 -8.51 -4.07
N THR A 97 -6.92 -9.45 -3.32
CA THR A 97 -7.41 -9.22 -1.96
C THR A 97 -6.31 -8.75 -1.01
N ASP A 98 -5.13 -9.38 -1.06
CA ASP A 98 -3.99 -8.98 -0.24
C ASP A 98 -3.50 -7.58 -0.62
N TYR A 99 -3.49 -7.25 -1.90
CA TYR A 99 -3.08 -5.94 -2.38
C TYR A 99 -4.03 -4.83 -1.90
N VAL A 100 -5.35 -5.07 -1.95
CA VAL A 100 -6.36 -4.15 -1.39
C VAL A 100 -6.15 -3.97 0.11
N GLN A 101 -6.01 -5.08 0.86
CA GLN A 101 -5.76 -5.01 2.31
C GLN A 101 -4.47 -4.26 2.65
N LEU A 102 -3.39 -4.51 1.92
CA LEU A 102 -2.12 -3.82 2.08
C LEU A 102 -2.26 -2.31 1.84
N THR A 103 -2.98 -1.92 0.78
CA THR A 103 -3.27 -0.51 0.47
C THR A 103 -4.03 0.16 1.61
N ARG A 104 -5.06 -0.51 2.17
CA ARG A 104 -5.82 -0.03 3.32
C ARG A 104 -4.97 0.13 4.58
N VAL A 105 -4.14 -0.88 4.89
CA VAL A 105 -3.23 -0.85 6.05
C VAL A 105 -2.27 0.33 5.96
N ARG A 106 -1.76 0.64 4.77
CA ARG A 106 -0.84 1.78 4.56
C ARG A 106 -1.51 3.13 4.78
N ASN A 107 -2.72 3.28 4.28
CA ASN A 107 -3.48 4.50 4.55
C ASN A 107 -3.79 4.62 6.05
N ALA A 108 -4.08 3.49 6.71
CA ALA A 108 -4.25 3.47 8.16
C ALA A 108 -2.97 3.84 8.93
N GLN A 109 -1.78 3.40 8.49
CA GLN A 109 -0.51 3.82 9.09
C GLN A 109 -0.37 5.36 9.04
N THR A 110 -0.64 5.97 7.89
CA THR A 110 -0.60 7.43 7.75
C THR A 110 -1.53 8.11 8.74
N LEU A 111 -2.79 7.63 8.86
CA LEU A 111 -3.75 8.21 9.80
C LEU A 111 -3.39 7.95 11.27
N LEU A 112 -2.81 6.80 11.59
CA LEU A 112 -2.31 6.48 12.93
C LEU A 112 -1.19 7.41 13.37
N LEU A 113 -0.34 7.85 12.44
CA LEU A 113 0.78 8.75 12.69
C LEU A 113 0.37 10.21 12.72
N SER A 114 -0.56 10.61 11.85
CA SER A 114 -0.92 12.02 11.62
C SER A 114 -2.13 12.51 12.40
N THR A 115 -2.86 11.60 13.09
CA THR A 115 -4.10 11.96 13.81
C THR A 115 -4.22 11.25 15.15
N ASP A 116 -5.00 11.84 16.07
CA ASP A 116 -5.40 11.20 17.33
C ASP A 116 -6.77 10.49 17.25
N LYS A 117 -7.29 10.26 16.04
CA LYS A 117 -8.58 9.56 15.85
C LYS A 117 -8.57 8.19 16.54
N PRO A 118 -9.71 7.72 17.07
CA PRO A 118 -9.85 6.35 17.56
C PRO A 118 -9.40 5.33 16.49
N ILE A 119 -8.69 4.30 16.92
CA ILE A 119 -8.16 3.28 16.00
C ILE A 119 -9.29 2.55 15.26
N THR A 120 -10.45 2.38 15.93
CA THR A 120 -11.66 1.83 15.32
C THR A 120 -12.15 2.68 14.16
N ASP A 121 -12.16 4.01 14.31
CA ASP A 121 -12.61 4.93 13.27
C ASP A 121 -11.66 4.91 12.08
N ILE A 122 -10.35 4.84 12.34
CA ILE A 122 -9.34 4.70 11.27
C ILE A 122 -9.56 3.41 10.48
N ALA A 123 -9.91 2.30 11.12
CA ALA A 123 -10.22 1.06 10.43
C ALA A 123 -11.35 1.24 9.41
N PHE A 124 -12.46 1.86 9.82
CA PHE A 124 -13.60 2.11 8.93
C PHE A 124 -13.29 3.15 7.85
N LEU A 125 -12.57 4.23 8.19
CA LEU A 125 -12.12 5.24 7.22
C LEU A 125 -11.22 4.65 6.13
N CYS A 126 -10.49 3.59 6.45
CA CYS A 126 -9.66 2.85 5.49
C CYS A 126 -10.40 1.72 4.76
N GLY A 127 -11.73 1.63 4.88
CA GLY A 127 -12.55 0.68 4.12
C GLY A 127 -12.61 -0.74 4.69
N PHE A 128 -12.19 -0.96 5.95
CA PHE A 128 -12.40 -2.25 6.59
C PHE A 128 -13.85 -2.39 7.09
N SER A 129 -14.49 -3.52 6.81
CA SER A 129 -15.86 -3.78 7.24
C SER A 129 -15.97 -4.13 8.73
N SER A 130 -14.86 -4.48 9.38
CA SER A 130 -14.81 -4.73 10.81
C SER A 130 -13.43 -4.48 11.41
N PHE A 131 -13.40 -4.11 12.68
CA PHE A 131 -12.16 -3.93 13.43
C PHE A 131 -11.33 -5.22 13.51
N SER A 132 -11.97 -6.39 13.56
CA SER A 132 -11.28 -7.68 13.56
C SER A 132 -10.55 -7.95 12.25
N GLN A 133 -11.15 -7.60 11.10
CA GLN A 133 -10.46 -7.68 9.80
C GLN A 133 -9.27 -6.73 9.74
N PHE A 134 -9.43 -5.50 10.21
CA PHE A 134 -8.36 -4.52 10.28
C PHE A 134 -7.18 -5.04 11.10
N ASN A 135 -7.42 -5.51 12.33
CA ASN A 135 -6.36 -6.05 13.19
C ASN A 135 -5.61 -7.22 12.56
N ARG A 136 -6.35 -8.15 11.92
CA ARG A 136 -5.72 -9.29 11.22
C ARG A 136 -4.86 -8.83 10.05
N ALA A 137 -5.37 -7.92 9.22
CA ALA A 137 -4.62 -7.39 8.09
C ALA A 137 -3.39 -6.61 8.56
N PHE A 138 -3.54 -5.75 9.57
CA PHE A 138 -2.45 -4.96 10.12
C PHE A 138 -1.35 -5.85 10.69
N ASN A 139 -1.70 -6.87 11.48
CA ASN A 139 -0.72 -7.83 12.00
C ASN A 139 -0.08 -8.68 10.90
N LYS A 140 -0.86 -9.09 9.87
CA LYS A 140 -0.35 -9.85 8.74
C LYS A 140 0.80 -9.13 8.02
N PHE A 141 0.68 -7.81 7.81
CA PHE A 141 1.64 -7.04 7.01
C PHE A 141 2.73 -6.35 7.83
N LEU A 142 2.47 -6.08 9.11
CA LEU A 142 3.38 -5.28 9.94
C LEU A 142 3.88 -6.02 11.18
N HIS A 143 3.37 -7.22 11.46
CA HIS A 143 3.70 -8.03 12.64
C HIS A 143 3.48 -7.31 13.97
N LEU A 144 2.67 -6.24 13.97
CA LEU A 144 2.33 -5.39 15.10
C LEU A 144 0.83 -5.13 15.15
N SER A 145 0.30 -4.82 16.33
CA SER A 145 -1.06 -4.29 16.43
C SER A 145 -1.09 -2.79 16.06
N PRO A 146 -2.23 -2.25 15.59
CA PRO A 146 -2.36 -0.82 15.32
C PRO A 146 -2.06 0.07 16.53
N SER A 147 -2.40 -0.40 17.75
CA SER A 147 -2.12 0.32 18.99
C SER A 147 -0.64 0.32 19.34
N ALA A 148 0.06 -0.81 19.17
CA ALA A 148 1.50 -0.88 19.35
C ALA A 148 2.20 0.04 18.35
N PHE A 149 1.84 -0.02 17.07
CA PHE A 149 2.38 0.83 16.02
C PHE A 149 2.25 2.33 16.36
N ARG A 150 1.06 2.78 16.79
CA ARG A 150 0.85 4.19 17.21
C ARG A 150 1.71 4.57 18.41
N LYS A 151 1.82 3.68 19.40
CA LYS A 151 2.61 3.93 20.61
C LYS A 151 4.10 4.06 20.28
N ASP A 152 4.64 3.14 19.50
CA ASP A 152 6.06 3.14 19.14
C ASP A 152 6.42 4.38 18.32
N ALA A 153 5.56 4.79 17.41
CA ALA A 153 5.74 6.01 16.63
C ALA A 153 5.74 7.28 17.51
N LYS A 154 4.86 7.37 18.52
CA LYS A 154 4.83 8.50 19.46
C LYS A 154 6.10 8.56 20.31
N ILE A 155 6.66 7.41 20.70
CA ILE A 155 7.93 7.34 21.45
C ILE A 155 9.09 7.85 20.59
N GLN A 156 9.14 7.49 19.32
CA GLN A 156 10.20 7.93 18.40
C GLN A 156 10.11 9.42 18.04
N GLN A 157 8.92 10.02 18.10
CA GLN A 157 8.69 11.45 17.83
C GLN A 157 8.91 12.33 19.07
N THR A 158 9.04 11.75 20.25
CA THR A 158 9.36 12.51 21.47
C THR A 158 10.89 12.70 21.50
N PRO A 159 11.42 13.91 21.24
CA PRO A 159 12.85 14.16 21.44
C PRO A 159 13.19 13.81 22.89
N SER A 160 14.33 13.18 23.13
CA SER A 160 14.81 12.87 24.47
C SER A 160 15.05 14.17 25.26
N LEU A 161 14.01 14.72 25.85
CA LEU A 161 14.09 15.80 26.85
C LEU A 161 14.73 15.34 28.17
N LEU A 162 15.38 14.16 28.19
CA LEU A 162 16.01 13.59 29.38
C LEU A 162 17.53 13.73 29.42
N LEU A 163 18.13 14.58 28.57
CA LEU A 163 19.59 14.81 28.64
C LEU A 163 19.98 16.20 29.17
N THR A 164 19.09 16.94 29.79
CA THR A 164 19.43 18.28 30.35
C THR A 164 19.47 18.36 31.88
N ASN A 165 19.44 17.25 32.61
CA ASN A 165 19.50 17.30 34.09
C ASN A 165 20.70 16.53 34.70
N PHE A 166 21.85 16.51 34.06
CA PHE A 166 23.10 16.03 34.69
C PHE A 166 24.27 16.95 34.35
N ILE A 167 24.12 18.27 34.65
CA ILE A 167 25.28 19.14 34.88
C ILE A 167 24.82 20.13 35.98
N ASP A 168 25.05 19.76 37.23
CA ASP A 168 25.35 20.61 38.36
C ASP A 168 26.27 19.81 39.33
#